data_567331f9cd75bbde400a5056b55d825c
#
_entry.id   567331f9cd75bbde400a5056b55d825c
#
_cell.length_a   1.000
_cell.length_b   1.000
_cell.length_c   1.000
_cell.angle_alpha   90.00
_cell.angle_beta   90.00
_cell.angle_gamma   90.00
#
_symmetry.space_group_name_H-M   'P 1'
#
loop_
_entity.id
_entity.type
_entity.pdbx_description
1 polymer ?
#
loop_
_entity_poly.entity_id
_entity_poly.type
_entity_poly.pdbx_seq_one_letter_code
_entity_poly.pdbx_strand_id
1 'polypeptide(L)'
;MTDPTEPDREAVLAAASEIVDAFAATDGDRYFAAFAPEATFLFHTEPERLTDRAAYERLWAGWVDGGWRVVSCTSSDPLVQTFPGGAVFTHSVDTTVDTGEDTESYRERETIVFRVEGATDAASPRLVAVHEHLSPMPDAADAS
;
A
#
# COMPACT_ATOMS: atom_id res chain seq x y z
N MET A 1 -3.83 2.65 -30.23
CA MET A 1 -3.02 1.47 -29.92
C MET A 1 -2.54 1.55 -28.47
N THR A 2 -2.74 0.47 -27.72
CA THR A 2 -2.34 0.46 -26.31
C THR A 2 -0.84 0.20 -26.19
N ASP A 3 -0.18 0.98 -25.35
CA ASP A 3 1.24 0.78 -25.06
C ASP A 3 1.40 -0.54 -24.29
N PRO A 4 2.27 -1.47 -24.75
CA PRO A 4 2.42 -2.76 -24.05
C PRO A 4 3.00 -2.66 -22.64
N THR A 5 3.59 -1.50 -22.29
CA THR A 5 4.08 -1.26 -20.93
C THR A 5 3.05 -0.60 -20.04
N GLU A 6 1.90 -0.24 -20.57
CA GLU A 6 0.84 0.35 -19.75
C GLU A 6 -0.03 -0.76 -19.19
N PRO A 7 -0.15 -0.86 -17.85
CA PRO A 7 -1.00 -1.89 -17.25
C PRO A 7 -2.46 -1.54 -17.43
N ASP A 8 -3.34 -2.54 -17.39
CA ASP A 8 -4.76 -2.25 -17.41
C ASP A 8 -5.28 -2.04 -15.99
N ARG A 9 -6.47 -1.46 -15.89
CA ARG A 9 -7.09 -1.14 -14.61
C ARG A 9 -7.25 -2.38 -13.73
N GLU A 10 -7.65 -3.51 -14.32
CA GLU A 10 -7.87 -4.74 -13.56
C GLU A 10 -6.59 -5.26 -12.92
N ALA A 11 -5.46 -5.17 -13.63
CA ALA A 11 -4.17 -5.58 -13.10
C ALA A 11 -3.76 -4.71 -11.92
N VAL A 12 -4.00 -3.41 -12.00
CA VAL A 12 -3.68 -2.48 -10.91
C VAL A 12 -4.55 -2.77 -9.69
N LEU A 13 -5.85 -2.99 -9.90
CA LEU A 13 -6.77 -3.33 -8.80
C LEU A 13 -6.36 -4.63 -8.13
N ALA A 14 -5.94 -5.64 -8.91
CA ALA A 14 -5.50 -6.91 -8.35
C ALA A 14 -4.22 -6.74 -7.52
N ALA A 15 -3.27 -5.95 -8.01
CA ALA A 15 -2.03 -5.69 -7.27
C ALA A 15 -2.30 -4.94 -5.97
N ALA A 16 -3.18 -3.94 -6.00
CA ALA A 16 -3.55 -3.19 -4.82
C ALA A 16 -4.29 -4.08 -3.81
N SER A 17 -5.18 -4.94 -4.30
CA SER A 17 -5.93 -5.86 -3.44
C SER A 17 -5.00 -6.84 -2.72
N GLU A 18 -3.96 -7.31 -3.39
CA GLU A 18 -2.95 -8.19 -2.78
C GLU A 18 -2.22 -7.49 -1.64
N ILE A 19 -1.90 -6.22 -1.82
CA ILE A 19 -1.26 -5.42 -0.77
C ILE A 19 -2.19 -5.27 0.44
N VAL A 20 -3.44 -4.92 0.20
CA VAL A 20 -4.43 -4.75 1.28
C VAL A 20 -4.66 -6.07 2.02
N ASP A 21 -4.80 -7.16 1.29
CA ASP A 21 -5.05 -8.48 1.88
C ASP A 21 -3.87 -8.95 2.73
N ALA A 22 -2.66 -8.76 2.24
CA ALA A 22 -1.45 -9.14 2.98
C ALA A 22 -1.30 -8.29 4.26
N PHE A 23 -1.58 -7.01 4.16
CA PHE A 23 -1.54 -6.11 5.31
C PHE A 23 -2.61 -6.51 6.33
N ALA A 24 -3.84 -6.78 5.87
CA ALA A 24 -4.94 -7.19 6.74
C ALA A 24 -4.65 -8.48 7.49
N ALA A 25 -3.84 -9.36 6.90
CA ALA A 25 -3.44 -10.62 7.51
C ALA A 25 -2.21 -10.49 8.40
N THR A 26 -1.61 -9.33 8.49
CA THR A 26 -0.30 -9.08 9.13
C THR A 26 0.77 -10.02 8.55
N ASP A 27 0.66 -10.30 7.26
CA ASP A 27 1.58 -11.19 6.55
C ASP A 27 2.70 -10.36 5.95
N GLY A 28 3.74 -10.13 6.73
CA GLY A 28 4.84 -9.27 6.33
C GLY A 28 5.55 -9.77 5.08
N ASP A 29 5.74 -11.07 4.93
CA ASP A 29 6.43 -11.63 3.77
C ASP A 29 5.69 -11.32 2.47
N ARG A 30 4.37 -11.55 2.45
CA ARG A 30 3.54 -11.22 1.28
C ARG A 30 3.48 -9.72 1.04
N TYR A 31 3.31 -8.96 2.11
CA TYR A 31 3.17 -7.50 2.03
C TYR A 31 4.41 -6.87 1.42
N PHE A 32 5.57 -7.18 1.98
CA PHE A 32 6.82 -6.58 1.49
C PHE A 32 7.25 -7.11 0.12
N ALA A 33 6.86 -8.33 -0.23
CA ALA A 33 7.13 -8.87 -1.57
C ALA A 33 6.48 -8.05 -2.68
N ALA A 34 5.44 -7.27 -2.36
CA ALA A 34 4.76 -6.42 -3.33
C ALA A 34 5.49 -5.10 -3.61
N PHE A 35 6.51 -4.79 -2.83
CA PHE A 35 7.26 -3.52 -2.93
C PHE A 35 8.66 -3.76 -3.46
N ALA A 36 9.14 -2.81 -4.28
CA ALA A 36 10.52 -2.83 -4.74
C ALA A 36 11.47 -2.54 -3.58
N PRO A 37 12.71 -3.06 -3.62
CA PRO A 37 13.69 -2.77 -2.55
C PRO A 37 13.93 -1.28 -2.32
N GLU A 38 13.85 -0.46 -3.38
CA GLU A 38 14.07 0.98 -3.32
C GLU A 38 12.77 1.77 -3.11
N ALA A 39 11.66 1.11 -2.80
CA ALA A 39 10.39 1.78 -2.55
C ALA A 39 10.50 2.75 -1.38
N THR A 40 9.78 3.86 -1.46
CA THR A 40 9.75 4.88 -0.43
C THR A 40 8.36 4.96 0.21
N PHE A 41 8.31 5.44 1.45
CA PHE A 41 7.07 5.45 2.22
C PHE A 41 6.96 6.76 2.99
N LEU A 42 5.77 7.36 2.97
CA LEU A 42 5.45 8.55 3.76
C LEU A 42 4.23 8.24 4.61
N PHE A 43 4.44 8.17 5.90
CA PHE A 43 3.36 7.88 6.85
C PHE A 43 3.21 9.04 7.82
N HIS A 44 1.99 9.52 8.01
CA HIS A 44 1.73 10.61 8.95
C HIS A 44 2.01 10.21 10.40
N THR A 45 2.14 8.92 10.67
CA THR A 45 2.45 8.40 12.00
C THR A 45 3.96 8.35 12.28
N GLU A 46 4.79 8.61 11.27
CA GLU A 46 6.24 8.55 11.41
C GLU A 46 6.84 9.93 11.11
N PRO A 47 7.82 10.36 11.92
CA PRO A 47 8.39 11.70 11.74
C PRO A 47 9.25 11.85 10.50
N GLU A 48 9.73 10.74 9.94
CA GLU A 48 10.64 10.78 8.79
C GLU A 48 10.15 9.88 7.67
N ARG A 49 10.50 10.27 6.45
CA ARG A 49 10.27 9.43 5.28
C ARG A 49 11.13 8.16 5.39
N LEU A 50 10.55 7.03 5.02
CA LEU A 50 11.29 5.78 4.91
C LEU A 50 11.82 5.69 3.47
N THR A 51 13.12 5.61 3.30
CA THR A 51 13.75 5.77 1.99
C THR A 51 14.05 4.47 1.28
N ASP A 52 13.75 3.33 1.90
CA ASP A 52 13.82 2.03 1.24
C ASP A 52 12.91 1.03 1.97
N ARG A 53 12.71 -0.11 1.33
CA ARG A 53 11.87 -1.17 1.90
C ARG A 53 12.45 -1.72 3.21
N ALA A 54 13.76 -1.85 3.28
CA ALA A 54 14.42 -2.40 4.47
C ALA A 54 14.12 -1.54 5.71
N ALA A 55 14.05 -0.22 5.55
CA ALA A 55 13.70 0.67 6.67
C ALA A 55 12.31 0.36 7.21
N TYR A 56 11.34 0.14 6.32
CA TYR A 56 9.99 -0.21 6.72
C TYR A 56 9.93 -1.62 7.33
N GLU A 57 10.66 -2.56 6.76
CA GLU A 57 10.73 -3.92 7.30
C GLU A 57 11.22 -3.94 8.75
N ARG A 58 12.23 -3.12 9.05
CA ARG A 58 12.73 -2.99 10.42
C ARG A 58 11.69 -2.38 11.36
N LEU A 59 10.97 -1.37 10.90
CA LEU A 59 9.92 -0.74 11.68
C LEU A 59 8.78 -1.73 11.97
N TRP A 60 8.35 -2.45 10.94
CA TRP A 60 7.32 -3.48 11.03
C TRP A 60 7.71 -4.57 12.03
N ALA A 61 8.94 -5.07 11.94
CA ALA A 61 9.43 -6.10 12.85
C ALA A 61 9.37 -5.65 14.30
N GLY A 62 9.70 -4.39 14.56
CA GLY A 62 9.60 -3.81 15.89
C GLY A 62 8.15 -3.77 16.40
N TRP A 63 7.22 -3.40 15.53
CA TRP A 63 5.80 -3.38 15.89
C TRP A 63 5.30 -4.78 16.24
N VAL A 64 5.58 -5.74 15.37
CA VAL A 64 5.14 -7.13 15.56
C VAL A 64 5.74 -7.72 16.81
N ASP A 65 7.02 -7.45 17.07
CA ASP A 65 7.73 -7.92 18.26
C ASP A 65 7.08 -7.36 19.53
N GLY A 66 6.52 -6.17 19.47
CA GLY A 66 5.80 -5.55 20.57
C GLY A 66 4.33 -5.96 20.71
N GLY A 67 3.87 -6.89 19.88
CA GLY A 67 2.50 -7.40 19.96
C GLY A 67 1.52 -6.77 18.97
N TRP A 68 2.00 -5.92 18.07
CA TRP A 68 1.14 -5.26 17.07
C TRP A 68 0.69 -6.25 16.00
N ARG A 69 -0.59 -6.15 15.63
CA ARG A 69 -1.12 -6.88 14.48
C ARG A 69 -2.31 -6.13 13.91
N VAL A 70 -2.58 -6.36 12.64
CA VAL A 70 -3.76 -5.79 11.99
C VAL A 70 -4.96 -6.67 12.30
N VAL A 71 -6.04 -6.08 12.75
CA VAL A 71 -7.31 -6.78 13.00
C VAL A 71 -8.16 -6.77 11.74
N SER A 72 -8.23 -5.62 11.06
CA SER A 72 -8.97 -5.49 9.82
C SER A 72 -8.43 -4.32 9.00
N CYS A 73 -8.58 -4.41 7.69
CA CYS A 73 -8.23 -3.33 6.78
C CYS A 73 -9.19 -3.41 5.60
N THR A 74 -9.96 -2.35 5.39
CA THR A 74 -10.98 -2.31 4.36
C THR A 74 -10.72 -1.16 3.41
N SER A 75 -10.67 -1.48 2.11
CA SER A 75 -10.48 -0.51 1.03
C SER A 75 -11.83 -0.04 0.48
N SER A 76 -11.90 1.24 0.16
CA SER A 76 -13.08 1.81 -0.50
C SER A 76 -12.66 2.96 -1.42
N ASP A 77 -13.56 3.34 -2.32
CA ASP A 77 -13.39 4.47 -3.23
C ASP A 77 -12.09 4.40 -4.05
N PRO A 78 -11.82 3.29 -4.74
CA PRO A 78 -10.58 3.15 -5.50
C PRO A 78 -10.59 3.98 -6.78
N LEU A 79 -9.43 4.57 -7.09
CA LEU A 79 -9.21 5.28 -8.35
C LEU A 79 -7.88 4.82 -8.93
N VAL A 80 -7.88 4.47 -10.20
CA VAL A 80 -6.70 3.99 -10.91
C VAL A 80 -6.39 4.95 -12.05
N GLN A 81 -5.12 5.37 -12.14
CA GLN A 81 -4.60 6.14 -13.27
C GLN A 81 -3.44 5.36 -13.85
N THR A 82 -3.56 4.96 -15.12
CA THR A 82 -2.50 4.20 -15.79
C THR A 82 -1.74 5.08 -16.76
N PHE A 83 -0.49 4.72 -17.00
CA PHE A 83 0.38 5.40 -17.96
C PHE A 83 1.46 4.40 -18.40
N PRO A 84 2.15 4.69 -19.52
CA PRO A 84 3.23 3.79 -19.94
C PRO A 84 4.27 3.62 -18.82
N GLY A 85 4.49 2.39 -18.40
CA GLY A 85 5.46 2.05 -17.37
C GLY A 85 4.93 1.97 -15.96
N GLY A 86 3.69 2.36 -15.69
CA GLY A 86 3.20 2.30 -14.32
C GLY A 86 1.76 2.73 -14.11
N ALA A 87 1.44 2.98 -12.84
CA ALA A 87 0.11 3.41 -12.46
C ALA A 87 0.15 4.10 -11.10
N VAL A 88 -0.84 4.96 -10.87
CA VAL A 88 -1.10 5.54 -9.56
C VAL A 88 -2.46 5.00 -9.11
N PHE A 89 -2.49 4.45 -7.90
CA PHE A 89 -3.69 3.94 -7.28
C PHE A 89 -3.97 4.75 -6.02
N THR A 90 -5.20 5.24 -5.88
CA THR A 90 -5.61 5.91 -4.64
C THR A 90 -6.90 5.29 -4.13
N HIS A 91 -7.04 5.23 -2.82
CA HIS A 91 -8.26 4.75 -2.19
C HIS A 91 -8.34 5.26 -0.76
N SER A 92 -9.45 4.98 -0.11
CA SER A 92 -9.62 5.21 1.32
C SER A 92 -9.47 3.87 2.02
N VAL A 93 -8.86 3.87 3.19
CA VAL A 93 -8.69 2.66 3.99
C VAL A 93 -9.18 2.91 5.42
N ASP A 94 -9.91 1.92 5.93
CA ASP A 94 -10.33 1.84 7.32
C ASP A 94 -9.55 0.70 7.94
N THR A 95 -8.66 1.00 8.87
CA THR A 95 -7.77 0.02 9.47
C THR A 95 -8.00 -0.02 10.98
N THR A 96 -8.08 -1.23 11.51
CA THR A 96 -8.10 -1.46 12.95
C THR A 96 -6.90 -2.34 13.29
N VAL A 97 -6.13 -1.92 14.28
CA VAL A 97 -4.96 -2.65 14.73
C VAL A 97 -5.05 -2.92 16.23
N ASP A 98 -4.43 -4.02 16.64
CA ASP A 98 -4.18 -4.33 18.04
C ASP A 98 -2.72 -3.96 18.30
N THR A 99 -2.48 -3.07 19.25
CA THR A 99 -1.12 -2.57 19.53
C THR A 99 -0.37 -3.43 20.54
N GLY A 100 -1.02 -4.47 21.05
CA GLY A 100 -0.50 -5.26 22.15
C GLY A 100 -1.02 -4.81 23.51
N GLU A 101 -1.52 -3.59 23.59
CA GLU A 101 -2.12 -3.02 24.81
C GLU A 101 -3.56 -2.59 24.57
N ASP A 102 -3.81 -1.96 23.44
CA ASP A 102 -5.12 -1.40 23.08
C ASP A 102 -5.45 -1.72 21.62
N THR A 103 -6.68 -1.41 21.24
CA THR A 103 -7.13 -1.46 19.85
C THR A 103 -7.27 -0.03 19.34
N GLU A 104 -6.73 0.25 18.17
CA GLU A 104 -6.81 1.56 17.53
C GLU A 104 -7.38 1.44 16.13
N SER A 105 -8.15 2.43 15.71
CA SER A 105 -8.74 2.48 14.37
C SER A 105 -8.35 3.78 13.67
N TYR A 106 -8.08 3.68 12.38
CA TYR A 106 -7.66 4.81 11.54
C TYR A 106 -8.48 4.86 10.27
N ARG A 107 -8.81 6.07 9.84
CA ARG A 107 -9.36 6.31 8.50
C ARG A 107 -8.34 7.15 7.75
N GLU A 108 -7.88 6.62 6.63
CA GLU A 108 -6.77 7.22 5.91
C GLU A 108 -7.02 7.23 4.41
N ARG A 109 -6.36 8.16 3.73
CA ARG A 109 -6.26 8.14 2.27
C ARG A 109 -4.90 7.60 1.94
N GLU A 110 -4.86 6.69 0.98
CA GLU A 110 -3.62 6.06 0.59
C GLU A 110 -3.36 6.24 -0.89
N THR A 111 -2.11 6.53 -1.25
CA THR A 111 -1.63 6.52 -2.62
C THR A 111 -0.56 5.47 -2.74
N ILE A 112 -0.68 4.60 -3.75
CA ILE A 112 0.34 3.61 -4.08
C ILE A 112 0.74 3.85 -5.53
N VAL A 113 2.05 3.99 -5.76
CA VAL A 113 2.59 4.13 -7.12
C VAL A 113 3.18 2.79 -7.53
N PHE A 114 2.76 2.29 -8.68
CA PHE A 114 3.23 1.01 -9.23
C PHE A 114 4.12 1.24 -10.43
N ARG A 115 5.11 0.38 -10.59
CA ARG A 115 5.98 0.30 -11.75
C ARG A 115 5.77 -1.06 -12.41
N VAL A 116 5.76 -1.06 -13.75
CA VAL A 116 5.70 -2.31 -14.51
C VAL A 116 7.10 -2.90 -14.58
N GLU A 117 7.24 -4.19 -14.25
CA GLU A 117 8.50 -4.92 -14.33
C GLU A 117 8.32 -6.21 -15.11
N GLY A 118 9.33 -6.60 -15.88
CA GLY A 118 9.37 -7.88 -16.55
C GLY A 118 8.26 -8.11 -17.57
N ALA A 119 7.81 -7.04 -18.22
CA ALA A 119 6.59 -7.05 -19.03
C ALA A 119 6.74 -7.64 -20.43
N THR A 120 7.93 -8.00 -20.86
CA THR A 120 8.21 -8.23 -22.27
C THR A 120 7.48 -9.42 -22.87
N ASP A 121 7.32 -10.51 -22.12
CA ASP A 121 6.73 -11.73 -22.66
C ASP A 121 5.50 -12.22 -21.90
N ALA A 122 5.17 -11.57 -20.80
CA ALA A 122 4.06 -12.01 -19.98
C ALA A 122 2.73 -11.55 -20.56
N ALA A 123 1.71 -12.39 -20.45
CA ALA A 123 0.35 -12.00 -20.78
C ALA A 123 -0.13 -10.87 -19.88
N SER A 124 0.40 -10.79 -18.66
CA SER A 124 0.12 -9.71 -17.74
C SER A 124 1.43 -9.16 -17.20
N PRO A 125 1.66 -7.85 -17.30
CA PRO A 125 2.87 -7.26 -16.72
C PRO A 125 2.83 -7.37 -15.20
N ARG A 126 3.99 -7.62 -14.60
CA ARG A 126 4.11 -7.62 -13.16
C ARG A 126 4.14 -6.19 -12.67
N LEU A 127 3.34 -5.90 -11.67
CA LEU A 127 3.32 -4.60 -11.03
C LEU A 127 4.01 -4.67 -9.67
N VAL A 128 4.88 -3.72 -9.43
CA VAL A 128 5.63 -3.62 -8.17
C VAL A 128 5.40 -2.22 -7.61
N ALA A 129 5.06 -2.12 -6.34
CA ALA A 129 4.86 -0.83 -5.70
C ALA A 129 6.20 -0.17 -5.42
N VAL A 130 6.32 1.12 -5.74
CA VAL A 130 7.55 1.88 -5.54
C VAL A 130 7.37 3.04 -4.56
N HIS A 131 6.12 3.35 -4.18
CA HIS A 131 5.84 4.40 -3.22
C HIS A 131 4.49 4.16 -2.57
N GLU A 132 4.42 4.44 -1.27
CA GLU A 132 3.17 4.39 -0.52
C GLU A 132 3.09 5.65 0.35
N HIS A 133 1.95 6.33 0.32
CA HIS A 133 1.73 7.53 1.10
C HIS A 133 0.37 7.41 1.79
N LEU A 134 0.36 7.61 3.09
CA LEU A 134 -0.85 7.60 3.90
C LEU A 134 -1.02 8.95 4.59
N SER A 135 -2.22 9.49 4.50
CA SER A 135 -2.60 10.71 5.22
C SER A 135 -3.92 10.49 5.93
N PRO A 136 -4.14 11.14 7.07
CA PRO A 136 -5.40 10.97 7.78
C PRO A 136 -6.55 11.58 6.99
N MET A 137 -7.69 10.89 7.00
CA MET A 137 -8.90 11.42 6.39
C MET A 137 -9.50 12.47 7.33
N PRO A 138 -9.95 13.61 6.80
CA PRO A 138 -10.61 14.59 7.66
C PRO A 138 -11.83 13.98 8.35
N ASP A 139 -12.03 14.33 9.62
CA ASP A 139 -13.19 13.91 10.36
C ASP A 139 -14.42 14.56 9.73
N ALA A 140 -15.52 13.83 9.63
CA ALA A 140 -16.77 14.33 9.07
C ALA A 140 -17.26 15.57 9.83
N ALA A 141 -17.02 15.64 11.13
CA ALA A 141 -17.39 16.79 11.95
C ALA A 141 -16.59 18.05 11.59
N ASP A 142 -15.38 17.87 11.08
CA ASP A 142 -14.49 18.97 10.69
C ASP A 142 -14.78 19.47 9.29
N ALA A 143 -15.58 18.74 8.52
CA ALA A 143 -15.92 19.10 7.15
C ALA A 143 -17.05 20.11 7.03
N SER A 144 -17.67 20.47 8.13
CA SER A 144 -18.79 21.39 8.16
C SER A 144 -18.36 22.86 8.24
#